data_15bfb93728754faedd138cddd102f0b7
#
_entry.id   15bfb93728754faedd138cddd102f0b7
#
_cell.length_a   1.000
_cell.length_b   1.000
_cell.length_c   1.000
_cell.angle_alpha   90.00
_cell.angle_beta   90.00
_cell.angle_gamma   90.00
#
_symmetry.space_group_name_H-M   'P 1'
#
loop_
_entity.id
_entity.type
_entity.pdbx_description
1 polymer ?
#
loop_
_entity_poly.entity_id
_entity_poly.type
_entity_poly.pdbx_seq_one_letter_code
_entity_poly.pdbx_strand_id
1 'polypeptide(L)'
;MSIFLASIADHYNYWIYIVLMMIGFYGVIAKRNLVKQALGLGLFSTGLFLFYISMGVIDNGTAPVWTLIGHTAEKNHGPYDNPLSHVLILTAIVVSVSTMAVALALIVSIKRAYGTIEEDEIRAIEDAEHPGEELV
;
A
#
# COMPACT_ATOMS: atom_id res chain seq x y z
N MET A 1 -23.40 -25.01 4.42
CA MET A 1 -23.32 -23.62 4.88
C MET A 1 -22.23 -23.41 5.93
N SER A 2 -22.09 -24.29 6.91
CA SER A 2 -21.02 -24.20 7.94
C SER A 2 -19.59 -24.33 7.38
N ILE A 3 -19.36 -25.20 6.43
CA ILE A 3 -18.05 -25.40 5.77
C ILE A 3 -17.65 -24.15 4.96
N PHE A 4 -18.60 -23.55 4.29
CA PHE A 4 -18.37 -22.32 3.52
C PHE A 4 -18.02 -21.13 4.43
N LEU A 5 -18.73 -20.99 5.55
CA LEU A 5 -18.43 -19.96 6.55
C LEU A 5 -17.08 -20.18 7.23
N ALA A 6 -16.73 -21.44 7.53
CA ALA A 6 -15.42 -21.77 8.08
C ALA A 6 -14.29 -21.45 7.09
N SER A 7 -14.48 -21.76 5.81
CA SER A 7 -13.52 -21.43 4.75
C SER A 7 -13.32 -19.92 4.57
N ILE A 8 -14.38 -19.13 4.71
CA ILE A 8 -14.28 -17.66 4.69
C ILE A 8 -13.56 -17.16 5.93
N ALA A 9 -13.83 -17.74 7.10
CA ALA A 9 -13.18 -17.36 8.35
C ALA A 9 -11.69 -17.70 8.35
N ASP A 10 -11.29 -18.80 7.73
CA ASP A 10 -9.88 -19.20 7.63
C ASP A 10 -9.05 -18.26 6.73
N HIS A 11 -9.71 -17.57 5.81
CA HIS A 11 -9.06 -16.64 4.87
C HIS A 11 -9.39 -15.17 5.17
N TYR A 12 -9.75 -14.83 6.40
CA TYR A 12 -10.13 -13.47 6.77
C TYR A 12 -9.01 -12.44 6.49
N ASN A 13 -7.76 -12.83 6.56
CA ASN A 13 -6.61 -11.98 6.29
C ASN A 13 -6.64 -11.44 4.85
N TYR A 14 -6.93 -12.29 3.87
CA TYR A 14 -7.04 -11.89 2.48
C TYR A 14 -8.17 -10.88 2.24
N TRP A 15 -9.30 -11.07 2.93
CA TRP A 15 -10.42 -10.14 2.87
C TRP A 15 -10.05 -8.76 3.40
N ILE A 16 -9.31 -8.71 4.51
CA ILE A 16 -8.82 -7.45 5.10
C ILE A 16 -7.91 -6.72 4.10
N TYR A 17 -6.98 -7.41 3.47
CA TYR A 17 -6.07 -6.82 2.49
C TYR A 17 -6.82 -6.26 1.27
N ILE A 18 -7.77 -7.01 0.77
CA ILE A 18 -8.62 -6.58 -0.36
C ILE A 18 -9.45 -5.35 0.02
N VAL A 19 -10.06 -5.34 1.19
CA VAL A 19 -10.83 -4.19 1.69
C VAL A 19 -9.95 -2.95 1.83
N LEU A 20 -8.75 -3.11 2.40
CA LEU A 20 -7.79 -2.01 2.50
C LEU A 20 -7.39 -1.44 1.13
N MET A 21 -7.12 -2.32 0.16
CA MET A 21 -6.81 -1.92 -1.20
C MET A 21 -7.98 -1.17 -1.85
N MET A 22 -9.19 -1.65 -1.67
CA MET A 22 -10.39 -1.00 -2.21
C MET A 22 -10.64 0.37 -1.58
N ILE A 23 -10.45 0.51 -0.27
CA ILE A 23 -10.58 1.80 0.41
C ILE A 23 -9.52 2.79 -0.11
N GLY A 24 -8.27 2.36 -0.23
CA GLY A 24 -7.20 3.18 -0.78
C GLY A 24 -7.47 3.62 -2.21
N PHE A 25 -7.92 2.72 -3.04
CA PHE A 25 -8.29 2.99 -4.44
C PHE A 25 -9.47 3.97 -4.55
N TYR A 26 -10.48 3.79 -3.72
CA TYR A 26 -11.58 4.74 -3.60
C TYR A 26 -11.10 6.13 -3.20
N GLY A 27 -10.21 6.22 -2.22
CA GLY A 27 -9.63 7.49 -1.78
C GLY A 27 -8.89 8.23 -2.89
N VAL A 28 -8.20 7.50 -3.77
CA VAL A 28 -7.51 8.09 -4.92
C VAL A 28 -8.48 8.64 -5.96
N ILE A 29 -9.54 7.90 -6.27
CA ILE A 29 -10.46 8.23 -7.36
C ILE A 29 -11.52 9.23 -6.92
N ALA A 30 -12.15 9.00 -5.77
CA ALA A 30 -13.35 9.73 -5.35
C ALA A 30 -13.04 11.06 -4.67
N LYS A 31 -11.86 11.22 -4.08
CA LYS A 31 -11.47 12.46 -3.40
C LYS A 31 -10.79 13.42 -4.36
N ARG A 32 -11.17 14.67 -4.25
CA ARG A 32 -10.62 15.76 -5.07
C ARG A 32 -9.54 16.58 -4.37
N ASN A 33 -9.36 16.35 -3.09
CA ASN A 33 -8.30 16.96 -2.31
C ASN A 33 -7.00 16.19 -2.50
N LEU A 34 -5.92 16.86 -2.90
CA LEU A 34 -4.65 16.24 -3.20
C LEU A 34 -4.04 15.49 -2.02
N VAL A 35 -4.18 16.01 -0.80
CA VAL A 35 -3.70 15.33 0.41
C VAL A 35 -4.47 14.03 0.66
N LYS A 36 -5.78 14.04 0.47
CA LYS A 36 -6.61 12.84 0.60
C LYS A 36 -6.29 11.79 -0.46
N GLN A 37 -6.01 12.22 -1.69
CA GLN A 37 -5.55 11.33 -2.74
C GLN A 37 -4.20 10.69 -2.41
N ALA A 38 -3.25 11.45 -1.88
CA ALA A 38 -1.95 10.93 -1.46
C ALA A 38 -2.08 9.92 -0.32
N LEU A 39 -2.94 10.19 0.67
CA LEU A 39 -3.25 9.25 1.75
C LEU A 39 -3.93 7.98 1.23
N GLY A 40 -4.86 8.10 0.29
CA GLY A 40 -5.50 6.98 -0.38
C GLY A 40 -4.49 6.09 -1.12
N LEU A 41 -3.55 6.68 -1.82
CA LEU A 41 -2.46 5.96 -2.48
C LEU A 41 -1.56 5.24 -1.47
N GLY A 42 -1.26 5.87 -0.35
CA GLY A 42 -0.51 5.25 0.74
C GLY A 42 -1.21 4.03 1.33
N LEU A 43 -2.52 4.12 1.57
CA LEU A 43 -3.33 2.97 2.02
C LEU A 43 -3.37 1.85 0.99
N PHE A 44 -3.52 2.16 -0.27
CA PHE A 44 -3.48 1.19 -1.35
C PHE A 44 -2.14 0.45 -1.40
N SER A 45 -1.04 1.18 -1.33
CA SER A 45 0.32 0.62 -1.30
C SER A 45 0.52 -0.28 -0.09
N THR A 46 0.06 0.13 1.08
CA THR A 46 0.14 -0.67 2.31
C THR A 46 -0.66 -1.97 2.18
N GLY A 47 -1.86 -1.92 1.65
CA GLY A 47 -2.68 -3.10 1.37
C GLY A 47 -2.00 -4.07 0.41
N LEU A 48 -1.36 -3.55 -0.63
CA LEU A 48 -0.61 -4.34 -1.60
C LEU A 48 0.61 -5.03 -0.95
N PHE A 49 1.35 -4.31 -0.10
CA PHE A 49 2.49 -4.90 0.62
C PHE A 49 2.05 -6.01 1.57
N LEU A 50 0.97 -5.80 2.30
CA LEU A 50 0.41 -6.84 3.18
C LEU A 50 -0.02 -8.07 2.38
N PHE A 51 -0.62 -7.88 1.23
CA PHE A 51 -0.98 -8.97 0.32
C PHE A 51 0.25 -9.76 -0.14
N TYR A 52 1.32 -9.08 -0.56
CA TYR A 52 2.57 -9.71 -0.95
C TYR A 52 3.23 -10.50 0.19
N ILE A 53 3.25 -9.93 1.38
CA ILE A 53 3.81 -10.60 2.57
C ILE A 53 3.01 -11.85 2.89
N SER A 54 1.69 -11.78 2.78
CA SER A 54 0.79 -12.91 3.01
C SER A 54 1.07 -14.07 2.05
N MET A 55 1.48 -13.81 0.83
CA MET A 55 1.85 -14.86 -0.13
C MET A 55 3.12 -15.63 0.27
N GLY A 56 4.00 -15.03 1.05
CA GLY A 56 5.23 -15.67 1.52
C GLY A 56 5.05 -16.55 2.75
N VAL A 57 3.88 -16.52 3.38
CA VAL A 57 3.59 -17.30 4.60
C VAL A 57 3.10 -18.69 4.20
N ILE A 58 3.67 -19.71 4.85
CA ILE A 58 3.29 -21.12 4.70
C ILE A 58 2.63 -21.58 5.99
N ASP A 59 1.57 -22.38 5.89
CA ASP A 59 0.91 -22.95 7.05
C ASP A 59 1.89 -23.75 7.92
N ASN A 60 1.95 -23.42 9.21
CA ASN A 60 2.93 -23.92 10.17
C ASN A 60 4.39 -23.59 9.82
N GLY A 61 4.61 -22.59 8.98
CA GLY A 61 5.93 -22.07 8.65
C GLY A 61 6.57 -21.34 9.83
N THR A 62 7.90 -21.41 9.91
CA THR A 62 8.70 -20.67 10.89
C THR A 62 9.68 -19.74 10.19
N ALA A 63 10.16 -18.73 10.93
CA ALA A 63 11.18 -17.84 10.41
C ALA A 63 12.46 -18.62 10.08
N PRO A 64 13.09 -18.40 8.91
CA PRO A 64 14.33 -19.09 8.51
C PRO A 64 15.54 -18.48 9.23
N VAL A 65 15.59 -18.66 10.56
CA VAL A 65 16.70 -18.20 11.40
C VAL A 65 17.54 -19.39 11.79
N TRP A 66 18.80 -19.37 11.41
CA TRP A 66 19.75 -20.36 11.89
C TRP A 66 20.18 -20.01 13.31
N THR A 67 19.72 -20.79 14.26
CA THR A 67 20.24 -20.69 15.63
C THR A 67 21.50 -21.52 15.74
N LEU A 68 22.63 -20.88 15.95
CA LEU A 68 23.92 -21.51 16.19
C LEU A 68 24.01 -22.21 17.56
N ILE A 69 22.92 -22.26 18.30
CA ILE A 69 22.85 -22.85 19.63
C ILE A 69 22.45 -24.31 19.50
N GLY A 70 23.46 -25.16 19.44
CA GLY A 70 23.32 -26.60 19.65
C GLY A 70 23.34 -27.44 18.37
N HIS A 71 24.27 -28.37 18.33
CA HIS A 71 24.43 -29.39 17.29
C HIS A 71 23.25 -30.40 17.17
N THR A 72 22.08 -30.00 17.62
CA THR A 72 20.83 -30.77 17.52
C THR A 72 19.91 -30.21 16.42
N ALA A 73 20.46 -29.48 15.45
CA ALA A 73 19.74 -28.85 14.34
C ALA A 73 19.11 -29.86 13.37
N GLU A 74 19.25 -31.16 13.62
CA GLU A 74 18.82 -32.19 12.68
C GLU A 74 17.32 -32.53 12.75
N LYS A 75 16.57 -31.96 13.69
CA LYS A 75 15.17 -32.36 13.90
C LYS A 75 14.10 -31.34 13.65
N ASN A 76 14.45 -30.09 13.29
CA ASN A 76 13.45 -29.05 13.06
C ASN A 76 13.60 -28.42 11.68
N HIS A 77 13.71 -29.24 10.65
CA HIS A 77 13.46 -28.78 9.29
C HIS A 77 11.94 -28.73 9.04
N GLY A 78 11.27 -27.86 9.81
CA GLY A 78 9.89 -27.53 9.51
C GLY A 78 9.79 -26.69 8.24
N PRO A 79 8.61 -26.55 7.63
CA PRO A 79 8.44 -25.67 6.52
C PRO A 79 8.81 -24.22 6.94
N TYR A 80 9.72 -23.61 6.19
CA TYR A 80 10.11 -22.22 6.41
C TYR A 80 9.24 -21.30 5.54
N ASP A 81 8.86 -20.17 6.09
CA ASP A 81 8.24 -19.11 5.31
C ASP A 81 9.23 -18.56 4.28
N ASN A 82 8.70 -18.08 3.14
CA ASN A 82 9.54 -17.46 2.15
C ASN A 82 10.10 -16.12 2.70
N PRO A 83 11.41 -16.00 2.95
CA PRO A 83 11.98 -14.80 3.56
C PRO A 83 12.07 -13.62 2.58
N LEU A 84 11.98 -13.85 1.27
CA LEU A 84 12.16 -12.83 0.24
C LEU A 84 11.13 -11.70 0.39
N SER A 85 9.85 -12.03 0.59
CA SER A 85 8.78 -11.06 0.76
C SER A 85 8.99 -10.20 2.01
N HIS A 86 9.44 -10.80 3.11
CA HIS A 86 9.69 -10.10 4.37
C HIS A 86 10.95 -9.23 4.32
N VAL A 87 12.00 -9.67 3.64
CA VAL A 87 13.23 -8.89 3.44
C VAL A 87 12.98 -7.66 2.59
N LEU A 88 12.10 -7.73 1.61
CA LEU A 88 11.73 -6.61 0.76
C LEU A 88 10.90 -5.53 1.48
N ILE A 89 10.38 -5.81 2.69
CA ILE A 89 9.62 -4.83 3.47
C ILE A 89 10.45 -3.57 3.75
N LEU A 90 11.70 -3.70 4.12
CA LEU A 90 12.56 -2.56 4.37
C LEU A 90 12.70 -1.67 3.14
N THR A 91 12.93 -2.27 1.98
CA THR A 91 12.96 -1.55 0.70
C THR A 91 11.62 -0.88 0.40
N ALA A 92 10.52 -1.58 0.62
CA ALA A 92 9.17 -1.05 0.44
C ALA A 92 8.90 0.14 1.35
N ILE A 93 9.32 0.10 2.61
CA ILE A 93 9.17 1.22 3.55
C ILE A 93 9.95 2.44 3.07
N VAL A 94 11.20 2.27 2.68
CA VAL A 94 12.05 3.36 2.19
C VAL A 94 11.45 4.01 0.95
N VAL A 95 11.03 3.22 -0.03
CA VAL A 95 10.41 3.72 -1.26
C VAL A 95 9.09 4.42 -0.96
N SER A 96 8.27 3.86 -0.10
CA SER A 96 6.96 4.42 0.27
C SER A 96 7.11 5.78 0.96
N VAL A 97 8.03 5.89 1.92
CA VAL A 97 8.31 7.15 2.63
C VAL A 97 8.87 8.21 1.68
N SER A 98 9.81 7.84 0.83
CA SER A 98 10.41 8.75 -0.14
C SER A 98 9.39 9.27 -1.14
N THR A 99 8.55 8.40 -1.68
CA THR A 99 7.49 8.77 -2.62
C THR A 99 6.46 9.68 -1.97
N MET A 100 6.06 9.38 -0.74
CA MET A 100 5.12 10.21 0.00
C MET A 100 5.70 11.59 0.31
N ALA A 101 6.99 11.67 0.67
CA ALA A 101 7.67 12.93 0.92
C ALA A 101 7.70 13.82 -0.33
N VAL A 102 8.02 13.24 -1.49
CA VAL A 102 7.98 13.96 -2.77
C VAL A 102 6.56 14.40 -3.12
N ALA A 103 5.57 13.55 -2.93
CA ALA A 103 4.17 13.88 -3.17
C ALA A 103 3.70 15.06 -2.31
N LEU A 104 4.04 15.06 -1.02
CA LEU A 104 3.68 16.16 -0.11
C LEU A 104 4.41 17.46 -0.49
N ALA A 105 5.68 17.39 -0.90
CA ALA A 105 6.44 18.54 -1.39
C ALA A 105 5.79 19.15 -2.64
N LEU A 106 5.35 18.32 -3.57
CA LEU A 106 4.62 18.77 -4.78
C LEU A 106 3.28 19.40 -4.42
N ILE A 107 2.54 18.83 -3.48
CA ILE A 107 1.27 19.39 -3.00
C ILE A 107 1.49 20.77 -2.38
N VAL A 108 2.54 20.95 -1.57
CA VAL A 108 2.90 22.27 -1.01
C VAL A 108 3.25 23.27 -2.11
N SER A 109 3.99 22.86 -3.12
CA SER A 109 4.32 23.70 -4.27
C SER A 109 3.06 24.12 -5.05
N ILE A 110 2.15 23.20 -5.26
CA ILE A 110 0.85 23.48 -5.91
C ILE A 110 0.04 24.48 -5.08
N LYS A 111 -0.03 24.26 -3.77
CA LYS A 111 -0.74 25.17 -2.87
C LYS A 111 -0.16 26.58 -2.90
N ARG A 112 1.15 26.73 -3.00
CA ARG A 112 1.81 28.04 -3.12
C ARG A 112 1.53 28.71 -4.45
N ALA A 113 1.46 27.94 -5.54
CA ALA A 113 1.22 28.46 -6.87
C ALA A 113 -0.24 28.85 -7.09
N TYR A 114 -1.17 28.02 -6.66
CA TYR A 114 -2.60 28.18 -6.92
C TYR A 114 -3.41 28.65 -5.69
N GLY A 115 -2.84 28.61 -4.51
CA GLY A 115 -3.51 28.97 -3.24
C GLY A 115 -4.51 27.93 -2.73
N THR A 116 -4.67 26.80 -3.42
CA THR A 116 -5.60 25.72 -3.06
C THR A 116 -5.01 24.35 -3.37
N ILE A 117 -5.50 23.32 -2.68
CA ILE A 117 -5.17 21.91 -2.91
C ILE A 117 -6.38 21.12 -3.45
N GLU A 118 -7.50 21.79 -3.70
CA GLU A 118 -8.67 21.17 -4.32
C GLU A 118 -8.50 21.10 -5.84
N GLU A 119 -8.64 19.93 -6.41
CA GLU A 119 -8.43 19.69 -7.83
C GLU A 119 -9.37 20.51 -8.71
N ASP A 120 -10.63 20.64 -8.31
CA ASP A 120 -11.62 21.43 -9.06
C ASP A 120 -11.28 22.91 -9.13
N GLU A 121 -10.79 23.45 -8.01
CA GLU A 121 -10.38 24.86 -7.95
C GLU A 121 -9.13 25.11 -8.79
N ILE A 122 -8.19 24.17 -8.79
CA ILE A 122 -6.99 24.24 -9.61
C ILE A 122 -7.36 24.23 -11.09
N ARG A 123 -8.23 23.32 -11.51
CA ARG A 123 -8.72 23.26 -12.89
C ARG A 123 -9.40 24.56 -13.31
N ALA A 124 -10.25 25.12 -12.44
CA ALA A 124 -10.92 26.38 -12.69
C ALA A 124 -9.94 27.53 -12.89
N ILE A 125 -8.84 27.57 -12.14
CA ILE A 125 -7.78 28.57 -12.28
C ILE A 125 -7.01 28.39 -13.59
N GLU A 126 -6.65 27.16 -13.92
CA GLU A 126 -5.96 26.82 -15.18
C GLU A 126 -6.81 27.18 -16.39
N ASP A 127 -8.09 26.84 -16.39
CA ASP A 127 -9.03 27.17 -17.45
C ASP A 127 -9.20 28.70 -17.62
N ALA A 128 -9.10 29.44 -16.53
CA ALA A 128 -9.16 30.90 -16.56
C ALA A 128 -7.87 31.54 -17.11
N GLU A 129 -6.71 30.93 -16.87
CA GLU A 129 -5.42 31.39 -17.38
C GLU A 129 -5.20 31.03 -18.85
N HIS A 130 -5.72 29.90 -19.30
CA HIS A 130 -5.54 29.34 -20.63
C HIS A 130 -6.87 29.03 -21.35
N PRO A 131 -7.72 30.03 -21.62
CA PRO A 131 -9.06 29.79 -22.15
C PRO A 131 -9.09 29.40 -23.64
N GLY A 132 -8.22 28.53 -24.07
CA GLY A 132 -8.19 28.13 -25.48
C GLY A 132 -7.37 26.87 -25.77
N GLU A 133 -6.77 26.30 -24.76
CA GLU A 133 -5.86 25.15 -24.93
C GLU A 133 -6.59 23.80 -24.99
N GLU A 134 -7.84 23.75 -24.55
CA GLU A 134 -8.67 22.55 -24.65
C GLU A 134 -9.20 22.19 -26.05
N LEU A 135 -8.94 22.99 -27.04
CA LEU A 135 -9.49 22.83 -28.41
C LEU A 135 -8.47 22.32 -29.44
N VAL A 136 -7.32 21.81 -28.98
CA VAL A 136 -6.30 21.24 -29.88
C VAL A 136 -6.07 19.80 -29.64
#